data_cdf49737c4e78e0f8f150a6eeccd2a9a
#
_entry.id   cdf49737c4e78e0f8f150a6eeccd2a9a
#
_cell.length_a   1.000
_cell.length_b   1.000
_cell.length_c   1.000
_cell.angle_alpha   90.00
_cell.angle_beta   90.00
_cell.angle_gamma   90.00
#
_symmetry.space_group_name_H-M   'P 1'
#
loop_
_entity.id
_entity.type
_entity.pdbx_description
1 polymer ?
#
loop_
_entity_poly.entity_id
_entity_poly.type
_entity_poly.pdbx_seq_one_letter_code
_entity_poly.pdbx_strand_id
1 'polypeptide(L)'
;MVDINQVKQWAISRWTLGETHGISHWERVERNGLLLATPECDVTVIRLFAYLHDSCRENDGYDEEHGPRAAKMIERLRETLLKELTDEQFKLLQEACRLHTSTHRTGNPTIDTCFDADRLDLGRVDIIPRPEKMATKKGKKIAKRLNPYAK
;
A
#
# COMPACT_ATOMS: atom_id res chain seq x y z
N MET A 1 10.79 14.67 -10.96
CA MET A 1 9.81 14.16 -9.99
C MET A 1 8.99 13.04 -10.62
N VAL A 2 8.82 11.94 -9.91
CA VAL A 2 8.01 10.82 -10.41
C VAL A 2 6.57 11.27 -10.65
N ASP A 3 6.03 10.88 -11.80
CA ASP A 3 4.64 11.19 -12.16
C ASP A 3 3.73 10.08 -11.62
N ILE A 4 3.05 10.38 -10.52
CA ILE A 4 2.14 9.43 -9.85
C ILE A 4 1.03 8.98 -10.82
N ASN A 5 0.50 9.91 -11.63
CA ASN A 5 -0.58 9.57 -12.55
C ASN A 5 -0.13 8.58 -13.63
N GLN A 6 1.10 8.70 -14.12
CA GLN A 6 1.64 7.73 -15.08
C GLN A 6 1.74 6.34 -14.48
N VAL A 7 2.17 6.23 -13.22
CA VAL A 7 2.24 4.95 -12.51
C VAL A 7 0.84 4.38 -12.33
N LYS A 8 -0.11 5.22 -11.92
CA LYS A 8 -1.52 4.82 -11.80
C LYS A 8 -2.06 4.27 -13.12
N GLN A 9 -1.86 4.98 -14.21
CA GLN A 9 -2.35 4.55 -15.53
C GLN A 9 -1.68 3.25 -16.00
N TRP A 10 -0.38 3.09 -15.72
CA TRP A 10 0.32 1.85 -16.01
C TRP A 10 -0.32 0.67 -15.25
N ALA A 11 -0.58 0.84 -13.96
CA ALA A 11 -1.20 -0.21 -13.14
C ALA A 11 -2.61 -0.54 -13.63
N ILE A 12 -3.42 0.48 -13.96
CA ILE A 12 -4.77 0.31 -14.51
C ILE A 12 -4.72 -0.48 -15.82
N SER A 13 -3.79 -0.14 -16.71
CA SER A 13 -3.71 -0.75 -18.04
C SER A 13 -3.42 -2.25 -18.01
N ARG A 14 -2.79 -2.73 -16.95
CA ARG A 14 -2.45 -4.16 -16.82
C ARG A 14 -3.39 -4.94 -15.90
N TRP A 15 -4.31 -4.26 -15.21
CA TRP A 15 -5.21 -4.91 -14.26
C TRP A 15 -6.31 -5.67 -14.99
N THR A 16 -6.46 -6.97 -14.66
CA THR A 16 -7.44 -7.86 -15.31
C THR A 16 -8.41 -8.49 -14.33
N LEU A 17 -8.24 -8.24 -13.03
CA LEU A 17 -9.10 -8.81 -11.99
C LEU A 17 -10.24 -7.84 -11.64
N GLY A 18 -11.07 -8.22 -10.66
CA GLY A 18 -12.23 -7.44 -10.26
C GLY A 18 -11.91 -6.23 -9.38
N GLU A 19 -12.95 -5.62 -8.80
CA GLU A 19 -12.83 -4.38 -8.03
C GLU A 19 -12.37 -4.57 -6.59
N THR A 20 -12.46 -5.78 -6.02
CA THR A 20 -12.10 -6.04 -4.61
C THR A 20 -10.70 -5.55 -4.27
N HIS A 21 -9.73 -5.83 -5.14
CA HIS A 21 -8.34 -5.41 -4.99
C HIS A 21 -7.89 -4.47 -6.11
N GLY A 22 -8.86 -3.85 -6.82
CA GLY A 22 -8.62 -3.05 -8.00
C GLY A 22 -8.54 -1.56 -7.73
N ILE A 23 -8.86 -0.79 -8.76
CA ILE A 23 -8.63 0.66 -8.82
C ILE A 23 -9.28 1.42 -7.66
N SER A 24 -10.53 1.11 -7.32
CA SER A 24 -11.22 1.79 -6.23
C SER A 24 -10.53 1.54 -4.88
N HIS A 25 -10.03 0.32 -4.66
CA HIS A 25 -9.23 0.01 -3.49
C HIS A 25 -7.92 0.81 -3.48
N TRP A 26 -7.22 0.88 -4.61
CA TRP A 26 -5.97 1.64 -4.72
C TRP A 26 -6.15 3.11 -4.40
N GLU A 27 -7.23 3.70 -4.89
CA GLU A 27 -7.55 5.10 -4.63
C GLU A 27 -7.84 5.34 -3.14
N ARG A 28 -8.53 4.41 -2.49
CA ARG A 28 -8.78 4.50 -1.04
C ARG A 28 -7.49 4.32 -0.24
N VAL A 29 -6.59 3.44 -0.68
CA VAL A 29 -5.29 3.24 -0.03
C VAL A 29 -4.46 4.53 -0.13
N GLU A 30 -4.44 5.19 -1.28
CA GLU A 30 -3.77 6.48 -1.42
C GLU A 30 -4.32 7.51 -0.45
N ARG A 31 -5.65 7.64 -0.40
CA ARG A 31 -6.32 8.57 0.49
C ARG A 31 -6.02 8.26 1.96
N ASN A 32 -6.10 6.99 2.34
CA ASN A 32 -5.78 6.56 3.69
C ASN A 32 -4.33 6.87 4.06
N GLY A 33 -3.43 6.62 3.13
CA GLY A 33 -2.01 6.90 3.35
C GLY A 33 -1.71 8.38 3.57
N LEU A 34 -2.34 9.24 2.78
CA LEU A 34 -2.20 10.69 2.95
C LEU A 34 -2.78 11.16 4.27
N LEU A 35 -3.88 10.55 4.71
CA LEU A 35 -4.49 10.87 6.00
C LEU A 35 -3.61 10.43 7.18
N LEU A 36 -2.95 9.29 7.06
CA LEU A 36 -2.10 8.70 8.10
C LEU A 36 -0.70 9.31 8.15
N ALA A 37 -0.23 9.92 7.07
CA ALA A 37 1.14 10.39 6.96
C ALA A 37 1.50 11.40 8.05
N THR A 38 2.69 11.24 8.61
CA THR A 38 3.30 12.19 9.54
C THR A 38 4.44 12.91 8.81
N PRO A 39 5.00 13.99 9.39
CA PRO A 39 6.14 14.67 8.76
C PRO A 39 7.36 13.78 8.48
N GLU A 40 7.45 12.65 9.18
CA GLU A 40 8.55 11.69 9.00
C GLU A 40 8.38 10.81 7.77
N CYS A 41 7.17 10.77 7.20
CA CYS A 41 6.85 9.87 6.09
C CYS A 41 7.23 10.47 4.75
N ASP A 42 7.62 9.59 3.83
CA ASP A 42 7.80 9.96 2.42
C ASP A 42 6.48 9.76 1.68
N VAL A 43 5.78 10.85 1.40
CA VAL A 43 4.45 10.82 0.79
C VAL A 43 4.48 10.27 -0.64
N THR A 44 5.56 10.50 -1.38
CA THR A 44 5.72 9.96 -2.73
C THR A 44 5.70 8.43 -2.69
N VAL A 45 6.44 7.84 -1.76
CA VAL A 45 6.47 6.38 -1.59
C VAL A 45 5.08 5.85 -1.23
N ILE A 46 4.38 6.50 -0.31
CA ILE A 46 3.04 6.09 0.11
C ILE A 46 2.06 6.09 -1.07
N ARG A 47 2.11 7.13 -1.90
CA ARG A 47 1.22 7.23 -3.07
C ARG A 47 1.53 6.17 -4.11
N LEU A 48 2.81 5.91 -4.37
CA LEU A 48 3.23 4.85 -5.30
C LEU A 48 2.85 3.47 -4.79
N PHE A 49 3.01 3.24 -3.49
CA PHE A 49 2.58 1.97 -2.87
C PHE A 49 1.11 1.69 -3.16
N ALA A 50 0.26 2.70 -3.05
CA ALA A 50 -1.18 2.53 -3.29
C ALA A 50 -1.46 1.89 -4.65
N TYR A 51 -0.78 2.32 -5.70
CA TYR A 51 -1.04 1.83 -7.06
C TYR A 51 -0.24 0.60 -7.44
N LEU A 52 0.81 0.27 -6.71
CA LEU A 52 1.69 -0.84 -7.08
C LEU A 52 1.54 -2.09 -6.21
N HIS A 53 1.09 -1.94 -4.95
CA HIS A 53 1.13 -3.06 -3.99
C HIS A 53 0.30 -4.28 -4.41
N ASP A 54 -0.84 -4.07 -5.05
CA ASP A 54 -1.74 -5.14 -5.51
C ASP A 54 -1.67 -5.36 -7.02
N SER A 55 -0.85 -4.60 -7.75
CA SER A 55 -0.83 -4.61 -9.21
C SER A 55 -0.41 -5.95 -9.82
N CYS A 56 0.24 -6.81 -9.04
CA CYS A 56 0.73 -8.11 -9.50
C CYS A 56 -0.04 -9.29 -8.94
N ARG A 57 -1.27 -9.07 -8.45
CA ARG A 57 -2.15 -10.17 -8.07
C ARG A 57 -2.49 -11.03 -9.27
N GLU A 58 -2.58 -12.34 -9.02
CA GLU A 58 -2.99 -13.32 -10.03
C GLU A 58 -4.44 -13.76 -9.84
N ASN A 59 -5.03 -13.52 -8.65
CA ASN A 59 -6.43 -13.81 -8.36
C ASN A 59 -6.93 -12.89 -7.25
N ASP A 60 -8.25 -12.82 -7.06
CA ASP A 60 -8.89 -12.00 -6.04
C ASP A 60 -9.00 -12.67 -4.68
N GLY A 61 -8.57 -13.93 -4.57
CA GLY A 61 -8.61 -14.68 -3.32
C GLY A 61 -7.28 -14.62 -2.57
N TYR A 62 -6.90 -15.77 -1.99
CA TYR A 62 -5.64 -15.88 -1.28
C TYR A 62 -4.48 -15.93 -2.27
N ASP A 63 -3.63 -14.93 -2.22
CA ASP A 63 -2.49 -14.77 -3.12
C ASP A 63 -1.30 -14.23 -2.32
N GLU A 64 -0.65 -15.10 -1.55
CA GLU A 64 0.41 -14.70 -0.62
C GLU A 64 1.65 -14.13 -1.30
N GLU A 65 1.88 -14.47 -2.57
CA GLU A 65 3.07 -14.04 -3.30
C GLU A 65 2.87 -12.72 -4.06
N HIS A 66 1.70 -12.10 -3.99
CA HIS A 66 1.49 -10.87 -4.76
C HIS A 66 2.37 -9.70 -4.29
N GLY A 67 2.73 -9.66 -3.00
CA GLY A 67 3.68 -8.66 -2.50
C GLY A 67 5.07 -8.83 -3.08
N PRO A 68 5.70 -10.00 -2.93
CA PRO A 68 7.00 -10.29 -3.57
C PRO A 68 6.98 -10.09 -5.10
N ARG A 69 5.90 -10.46 -5.79
CA ARG A 69 5.79 -10.20 -7.24
C ARG A 69 5.76 -8.70 -7.55
N ALA A 70 5.06 -7.91 -6.75
CA ALA A 70 5.06 -6.45 -6.90
C ALA A 70 6.47 -5.87 -6.72
N ALA A 71 7.22 -6.36 -5.73
CA ALA A 71 8.60 -5.94 -5.50
C ALA A 71 9.50 -6.20 -6.70
N LYS A 72 9.34 -7.36 -7.35
CA LYS A 72 10.10 -7.67 -8.57
C LYS A 72 9.70 -6.77 -9.73
N MET A 73 8.42 -6.45 -9.87
CA MET A 73 7.95 -5.56 -10.91
C MET A 73 8.49 -4.13 -10.71
N ILE A 74 8.54 -3.66 -9.46
CA ILE A 74 9.11 -2.36 -9.12
C ILE A 74 10.58 -2.29 -9.56
N GLU A 75 11.33 -3.36 -9.38
CA GLU A 75 12.71 -3.44 -9.84
C GLU A 75 12.81 -3.26 -11.36
N ARG A 76 11.90 -3.87 -12.12
CA ARG A 76 11.85 -3.72 -13.57
C ARG A 76 11.50 -2.29 -14.01
N LEU A 77 10.75 -1.56 -13.19
CA LEU A 77 10.34 -0.19 -13.49
C LEU A 77 11.40 0.84 -13.07
N ARG A 78 12.50 0.42 -12.45
CA ARG A 78 13.50 1.32 -11.87
C ARG A 78 14.09 2.29 -12.90
N GLU A 79 14.34 1.82 -14.11
CA GLU A 79 14.96 2.64 -15.15
C GLU A 79 13.95 3.36 -16.06
N THR A 80 12.64 3.15 -15.85
CA THR A 80 11.57 3.74 -16.65
C THR A 80 10.66 4.61 -15.80
N LEU A 81 9.50 4.13 -15.40
CA LEU A 81 8.52 4.91 -14.64
C LEU A 81 9.06 5.43 -13.31
N LEU A 82 9.98 4.72 -12.68
CA LEU A 82 10.50 5.03 -11.35
C LEU A 82 11.91 5.61 -11.37
N LYS A 83 12.42 6.00 -12.53
CA LYS A 83 13.81 6.44 -12.65
C LYS A 83 14.16 7.69 -11.83
N GLU A 84 13.17 8.52 -11.54
CA GLU A 84 13.40 9.75 -10.80
C GLU A 84 13.34 9.58 -9.27
N LEU A 85 13.00 8.39 -8.78
CA LEU A 85 13.09 8.10 -7.36
C LEU A 85 14.54 8.09 -6.91
N THR A 86 14.79 8.58 -5.70
CA THR A 86 16.08 8.35 -5.05
C THR A 86 16.21 6.85 -4.74
N ASP A 87 17.45 6.39 -4.53
CA ASP A 87 17.68 5.01 -4.15
C ASP A 87 16.97 4.64 -2.84
N GLU A 88 16.91 5.58 -1.89
CA GLU A 88 16.20 5.38 -0.64
C GLU A 88 14.70 5.22 -0.86
N GLN A 89 14.08 6.10 -1.66
CA GLN A 89 12.67 6.00 -1.99
C GLN A 89 12.35 4.68 -2.68
N PHE A 90 13.18 4.28 -3.63
CA PHE A 90 13.00 3.02 -4.34
C PHE A 90 13.04 1.85 -3.36
N LYS A 91 14.01 1.82 -2.46
CA LYS A 91 14.15 0.77 -1.47
C LYS A 91 12.96 0.70 -0.54
N LEU A 92 12.48 1.84 -0.04
CA LEU A 92 11.30 1.89 0.83
C LEU A 92 10.06 1.36 0.12
N LEU A 93 9.85 1.78 -1.13
CA LEU A 93 8.73 1.32 -1.94
C LEU A 93 8.77 -0.18 -2.16
N GLN A 94 9.92 -0.70 -2.54
CA GLN A 94 10.11 -2.13 -2.79
C GLN A 94 9.86 -2.95 -1.53
N GLU A 95 10.40 -2.53 -0.39
CA GLU A 95 10.20 -3.19 0.89
C GLU A 95 8.73 -3.15 1.33
N ALA A 96 8.08 -1.99 1.21
CA ALA A 96 6.67 -1.86 1.58
C ALA A 96 5.80 -2.84 0.78
N CYS A 97 6.00 -2.90 -0.52
CA CYS A 97 5.24 -3.82 -1.38
C CYS A 97 5.56 -5.28 -1.07
N ARG A 98 6.83 -5.61 -0.90
CA ARG A 98 7.26 -6.97 -0.64
C ARG A 98 6.69 -7.53 0.66
N LEU A 99 6.63 -6.69 1.70
CA LEU A 99 6.30 -7.12 3.07
C LEU A 99 4.83 -6.93 3.44
N HIS A 100 4.03 -6.23 2.61
CA HIS A 100 2.67 -5.85 3.04
C HIS A 100 1.73 -7.04 3.31
N THR A 101 2.04 -8.21 2.75
CA THR A 101 1.22 -9.41 2.95
C THR A 101 1.66 -10.25 4.15
N SER A 102 2.86 -10.02 4.69
CA SER A 102 3.46 -10.95 5.65
C SER A 102 3.98 -10.31 6.94
N THR A 103 4.12 -8.99 6.99
CA THR A 103 4.77 -8.32 8.11
C THR A 103 3.81 -7.36 8.82
N HIS A 104 3.74 -7.46 10.14
CA HIS A 104 2.87 -6.60 10.93
C HIS A 104 3.42 -5.18 11.04
N ARG A 105 4.72 -5.03 11.33
CA ARG A 105 5.35 -3.76 11.61
C ARG A 105 6.85 -3.84 11.36
N THR A 106 7.42 -2.77 10.80
CA THR A 106 8.87 -2.68 10.54
C THR A 106 9.59 -1.70 11.47
N GLY A 107 8.85 -0.73 12.01
CA GLY A 107 9.45 0.40 12.74
C GLY A 107 9.79 1.58 11.83
N ASN A 108 9.71 1.43 10.52
CA ASN A 108 9.90 2.54 9.59
C ASN A 108 8.56 3.28 9.38
N PRO A 109 8.50 4.59 9.63
CA PRO A 109 7.22 5.32 9.55
C PRO A 109 6.56 5.27 8.17
N THR A 110 7.33 5.35 7.10
CA THR A 110 6.80 5.31 5.73
C THR A 110 6.22 3.93 5.41
N ILE A 111 6.98 2.88 5.66
CA ILE A 111 6.53 1.51 5.37
C ILE A 111 5.31 1.15 6.22
N ASP A 112 5.36 1.44 7.51
CA ASP A 112 4.27 1.11 8.42
C ASP A 112 3.00 1.88 8.09
N THR A 113 3.11 3.11 7.60
CA THR A 113 1.97 3.88 7.12
C THR A 113 1.37 3.24 5.86
N CYS A 114 2.20 2.75 4.95
CA CYS A 114 1.72 2.00 3.79
C CYS A 114 0.88 0.79 4.22
N PHE A 115 1.38 0.02 5.18
CA PHE A 115 0.67 -1.16 5.69
C PHE A 115 -0.71 -0.77 6.25
N ASP A 116 -0.76 0.27 7.08
CA ASP A 116 -2.01 0.69 7.70
C ASP A 116 -2.98 1.29 6.71
N ALA A 117 -2.49 1.98 5.69
CA ALA A 117 -3.33 2.50 4.61
C ALA A 117 -4.11 1.38 3.92
N ASP A 118 -3.46 0.26 3.68
CA ASP A 118 -4.07 -0.92 3.08
C ASP A 118 -5.05 -1.59 4.06
N ARG A 119 -4.65 -1.77 5.31
CA ARG A 119 -5.47 -2.40 6.36
C ARG A 119 -6.75 -1.63 6.67
N LEU A 120 -6.73 -0.31 6.57
CA LEU A 120 -7.92 0.50 6.82
C LEU A 120 -9.00 0.31 5.75
N ASP A 121 -8.67 -0.33 4.63
CA ASP A 121 -9.65 -0.65 3.58
C ASP A 121 -10.11 -2.12 3.62
N LEU A 122 -9.94 -2.81 4.74
CA LEU A 122 -10.40 -4.20 4.91
C LEU A 122 -11.92 -4.32 4.84
N GLY A 123 -12.66 -3.22 4.98
CA GLY A 123 -14.12 -3.22 4.80
C GLY A 123 -14.55 -3.74 3.43
N ARG A 124 -13.69 -3.65 2.41
CA ARG A 124 -13.98 -4.18 1.08
C ARG A 124 -14.17 -5.71 1.05
N VAL A 125 -13.63 -6.40 2.07
CA VAL A 125 -13.78 -7.85 2.26
C VAL A 125 -14.53 -8.17 3.56
N ASP A 126 -15.35 -7.24 4.02
CA ASP A 126 -16.21 -7.36 5.20
C ASP A 126 -15.44 -7.59 6.51
N ILE A 127 -14.22 -7.07 6.61
CA ILE A 127 -13.41 -7.14 7.83
C ILE A 127 -13.33 -5.75 8.46
N ILE A 128 -13.65 -5.67 9.75
CA ILE A 128 -13.48 -4.43 10.51
C ILE A 128 -12.01 -4.35 10.96
N PRO A 129 -11.29 -3.28 10.62
CA PRO A 129 -9.89 -3.14 11.04
C PRO A 129 -9.73 -3.24 12.55
N ARG A 130 -8.74 -3.99 13.00
CA ARG A 130 -8.47 -4.22 14.43
C ARG A 130 -7.27 -3.38 14.87
N PRO A 131 -7.42 -2.56 15.93
CA PRO A 131 -6.33 -1.69 16.39
C PRO A 131 -5.01 -2.42 16.66
N GLU A 132 -5.08 -3.63 17.25
CA GLU A 132 -3.88 -4.41 17.57
C GLU A 132 -3.14 -4.93 16.32
N LYS A 133 -3.78 -4.88 15.17
CA LYS A 133 -3.16 -5.29 13.89
C LYS A 133 -2.52 -4.11 13.17
N MET A 134 -2.73 -2.89 13.65
CA MET A 134 -2.15 -1.70 13.03
C MET A 134 -0.70 -1.49 13.48
N ALA A 135 0.10 -0.91 12.59
CA ALA A 135 1.51 -0.67 12.82
C ALA A 135 1.79 0.72 13.39
N THR A 136 0.92 1.70 13.16
CA THR A 136 1.13 3.10 13.55
C THR A 136 0.14 3.57 14.61
N LYS A 137 0.50 4.63 15.35
CA LYS A 137 -0.39 5.22 16.35
C LYS A 137 -1.66 5.78 15.70
N LYS A 138 -1.51 6.49 14.57
CA LYS A 138 -2.66 7.03 13.86
C LYS A 138 -3.56 5.92 13.33
N GLY A 139 -2.98 4.85 12.79
CA GLY A 139 -3.73 3.69 12.31
C GLY A 139 -4.54 3.04 13.42
N LYS A 140 -3.93 2.85 14.59
CA LYS A 140 -4.63 2.30 15.77
C LYS A 140 -5.81 3.17 16.18
N LYS A 141 -5.62 4.49 16.19
CA LYS A 141 -6.66 5.45 16.57
C LYS A 141 -7.86 5.40 15.63
N ILE A 142 -7.59 5.35 14.32
CA ILE A 142 -8.65 5.27 13.31
C ILE A 142 -9.37 3.92 13.39
N ALA A 143 -8.62 2.82 13.54
CA ALA A 143 -9.22 1.49 13.67
C ALA A 143 -10.15 1.41 14.88
N LYS A 144 -9.80 2.04 16.00
CA LYS A 144 -10.68 2.12 17.17
C LYS A 144 -12.00 2.83 16.87
N ARG A 145 -11.94 3.91 16.08
CA ARG A 145 -13.17 4.65 15.69
C ARG A 145 -14.05 3.82 14.78
N LEU A 146 -13.46 3.01 13.90
CA LEU A 146 -14.19 2.17 12.96
C LEU A 146 -14.75 0.91 13.62
N ASN A 147 -14.16 0.48 14.73
CA ASN A 147 -14.57 -0.72 15.45
C ASN A 147 -15.24 -0.34 16.78
N PRO A 148 -16.57 -0.32 16.86
CA PRO A 148 -17.27 0.10 18.08
C PRO A 148 -17.03 -0.84 19.27
N TYR A 149 -16.51 -2.05 19.02
CA TYR A 149 -16.22 -3.02 20.07
C TYR A 149 -14.76 -2.99 20.55
N ALA A 150 -13.91 -2.18 19.92
CA ALA A 150 -12.50 -2.05 20.33
C ALA A 150 -12.41 -1.23 21.62
N LYS A 151 -11.60 -1.69 22.57
CA LYS A 151 -11.36 -1.02 23.85
C LYS A 151 -10.04 -0.24 23.86
#